data_897186476a24d6c157d966c3a495864a
#
_entry.id   897186476a24d6c157d966c3a495864a
#
_cell.length_a   1.000
_cell.length_b   1.000
_cell.length_c   1.000
_cell.angle_alpha   90.00
_cell.angle_beta   90.00
_cell.angle_gamma   90.00
#
_symmetry.space_group_name_H-M   'P 1'
#
loop_
_entity.id
_entity.type
_entity.pdbx_description
1 polymer ?
#
loop_
_entity_poly.entity_id
_entity_poly.type
_entity_poly.pdbx_seq_one_letter_code
_entity_poly.pdbx_strand_id
1 'polypeptide(L)'
;MKLGIVGLPNVGKSTLFNSLTKAGAESANYPFCTIDPNVGVVTVPDHRLDVLGEMYNTKKITPAAIEFVDIAGLVKGASKGEGLGNQFLANIREVDAIVHVVRCFENTNIVHVDGSIDPLRDIETINLELIFSDLEVLERRISKTVKLSRNDKMAAKELDLQNRLKAHLEENKMAKSFVTEDEDEQAWLAEYNLLTAKPVIFAANVSEDDLADDGVNNAGVQAVREYAKEEDCEVFVVCAEIEEEISQLDDDEKSMFLEDLGLEESGLEKLIKASYHLLGLISYLTAGEPEVRAWTIKKGTKAPQAAGKIHTDFERGFIRAEVVSYDDLMACGTHAAAKEKGLVRLEGKEYVVQDGDIIVFRFNV
;
A
#
# COMPACT_ATOMS: atom_id res chain seq x y z
N MET A 1 7.19 -3.55 -3.58
CA MET A 1 5.73 -3.59 -3.51
C MET A 1 5.21 -2.27 -4.00
N LYS A 2 4.17 -2.32 -4.83
CA LYS A 2 3.71 -1.18 -5.61
C LYS A 2 2.26 -0.85 -5.31
N LEU A 3 1.95 0.42 -5.11
CA LEU A 3 0.58 0.93 -5.05
C LEU A 3 0.29 1.74 -6.32
N GLY A 4 -0.85 1.46 -6.94
CA GLY A 4 -1.31 2.25 -8.08
C GLY A 4 -2.19 3.40 -7.62
N ILE A 5 -1.85 4.62 -8.00
CA ILE A 5 -2.72 5.77 -7.77
C ILE A 5 -3.68 5.87 -8.96
N VAL A 6 -4.98 5.73 -8.68
CA VAL A 6 -6.04 5.79 -9.68
C VAL A 6 -7.02 6.90 -9.36
N GLY A 7 -7.75 7.37 -10.35
CA GLY A 7 -8.80 8.36 -10.21
C GLY A 7 -9.24 8.88 -11.57
N LEU A 8 -10.42 9.48 -11.62
CA LEU A 8 -10.90 10.17 -12.81
C LEU A 8 -10.01 11.37 -13.17
N PRO A 9 -10.08 11.91 -14.38
CA PRO A 9 -9.38 13.15 -14.71
C PRO A 9 -9.80 14.30 -13.80
N ASN A 10 -8.84 15.18 -13.48
CA ASN A 10 -9.07 16.41 -12.70
C ASN A 10 -9.54 16.21 -11.24
N VAL A 11 -9.18 15.08 -10.62
CA VAL A 11 -9.44 14.83 -9.20
C VAL A 11 -8.26 15.18 -8.28
N GLY A 12 -7.13 15.67 -8.83
CA GLY A 12 -5.90 15.99 -8.09
C GLY A 12 -4.88 14.85 -8.05
N LYS A 13 -5.10 13.77 -8.80
CA LYS A 13 -4.25 12.57 -8.82
C LYS A 13 -2.77 12.88 -9.12
N SER A 14 -2.50 13.63 -10.21
CA SER A 14 -1.12 13.95 -10.62
C SER A 14 -0.44 14.93 -9.66
N THR A 15 -1.18 15.86 -9.05
CA THR A 15 -0.67 16.74 -8.00
C THR A 15 -0.23 15.91 -6.80
N LEU A 16 -1.08 14.98 -6.33
CA LEU A 16 -0.77 14.09 -5.22
C LEU A 16 0.46 13.20 -5.51
N PHE A 17 0.54 12.63 -6.72
CA PHE A 17 1.69 11.83 -7.14
C PHE A 17 2.98 12.65 -7.19
N ASN A 18 2.94 13.88 -7.71
CA ASN A 18 4.09 14.77 -7.77
C ASN A 18 4.57 15.14 -6.37
N SER A 19 3.67 15.40 -5.43
CA SER A 19 4.01 15.70 -4.04
C SER A 19 4.70 14.50 -3.37
N LEU A 20 4.17 13.28 -3.58
CA LEU A 20 4.78 12.03 -3.11
C LEU A 20 6.20 11.84 -3.69
N THR A 21 6.39 12.09 -4.97
CA THR A 21 7.70 11.89 -5.63
C THR A 21 8.73 12.94 -5.23
N LYS A 22 8.31 14.17 -4.97
CA LYS A 22 9.20 15.22 -4.45
C LYS A 22 9.66 14.89 -3.03
N ALA A 23 8.74 14.50 -2.15
CA ALA A 23 9.06 14.03 -0.80
C ALA A 23 10.00 12.79 -0.82
N GLY A 24 9.94 11.99 -1.88
CA GLY A 24 10.81 10.83 -2.10
C GLY A 24 12.14 11.14 -2.80
N ALA A 25 12.36 12.35 -3.32
CA ALA A 25 13.58 12.71 -4.06
C ALA A 25 14.86 12.62 -3.20
N GLU A 26 14.77 12.78 -1.90
CA GLU A 26 15.85 12.52 -0.95
C GLU A 26 16.20 11.01 -0.85
N SER A 27 15.30 10.14 -1.31
CA SER A 27 15.50 8.68 -1.39
C SER A 27 16.31 8.21 -2.59
N ALA A 28 16.82 9.11 -3.44
CA ALA A 28 17.59 8.80 -4.66
C ALA A 28 18.87 7.94 -4.44
N ASN A 29 19.21 7.65 -3.19
CA ASN A 29 20.30 6.77 -2.79
C ASN A 29 19.91 5.29 -2.63
N TYR A 30 18.67 4.89 -2.98
CA TYR A 30 18.29 3.49 -2.98
C TYR A 30 18.91 2.77 -4.19
N PRO A 31 19.82 1.79 -3.98
CA PRO A 31 20.32 0.98 -5.07
C PRO A 31 19.16 0.19 -5.68
N PHE A 32 19.04 0.21 -7.02
CA PHE A 32 18.02 -0.47 -7.84
C PHE A 32 16.72 0.27 -8.16
N CYS A 33 16.60 1.59 -7.92
CA CYS A 33 15.52 2.36 -8.51
C CYS A 33 15.73 2.54 -10.01
N THR A 34 14.92 1.88 -10.83
CA THR A 34 14.73 2.25 -12.23
C THR A 34 14.02 3.60 -12.27
N ILE A 35 14.58 4.55 -12.99
CA ILE A 35 13.95 5.86 -13.23
C ILE A 35 12.85 5.64 -14.28
N ASP A 36 11.67 5.25 -13.83
CA ASP A 36 10.46 5.28 -14.65
C ASP A 36 9.70 6.56 -14.26
N PRO A 37 9.33 7.42 -15.22
CA PRO A 37 8.68 8.71 -14.93
C PRO A 37 7.33 8.57 -14.20
N ASN A 38 6.74 7.39 -14.20
CA ASN A 38 5.46 7.11 -13.54
C ASN A 38 5.61 6.32 -12.23
N VAL A 39 6.83 6.10 -11.72
CA VAL A 39 7.08 5.37 -10.48
C VAL A 39 7.82 6.27 -9.50
N GLY A 40 7.20 6.50 -8.35
CA GLY A 40 7.79 7.22 -7.21
C GLY A 40 8.15 6.25 -6.10
N VAL A 41 9.39 6.32 -5.61
CA VAL A 41 9.82 5.59 -4.41
C VAL A 41 9.76 6.54 -3.23
N VAL A 42 9.02 6.16 -2.20
CA VAL A 42 8.75 7.01 -1.04
C VAL A 42 9.18 6.29 0.23
N THR A 43 9.87 7.01 1.10
CA THR A 43 10.29 6.49 2.42
C THR A 43 9.10 6.40 3.35
N VAL A 44 9.07 5.36 4.17
CA VAL A 44 8.06 5.18 5.23
C VAL A 44 8.57 5.88 6.47
N PRO A 45 7.87 6.92 6.99
CA PRO A 45 8.25 7.60 8.21
C PRO A 45 8.27 6.62 9.39
N ASP A 46 9.38 6.55 10.11
CA ASP A 46 9.56 5.69 11.27
C ASP A 46 10.53 6.34 12.29
N HIS A 47 9.97 6.98 13.30
CA HIS A 47 10.72 7.69 14.34
C HIS A 47 11.69 6.79 15.13
N ARG A 48 11.45 5.47 15.13
CA ARG A 48 12.32 4.49 15.82
C ARG A 48 13.73 4.50 15.24
N LEU A 49 13.86 4.84 13.95
CA LEU A 49 15.17 4.90 13.29
C LEU A 49 16.02 6.06 13.80
N ASP A 50 15.42 7.22 14.04
CA ASP A 50 16.13 8.39 14.54
C ASP A 50 16.62 8.16 15.95
N VAL A 51 15.76 7.62 16.82
CA VAL A 51 16.12 7.26 18.21
C VAL A 51 17.23 6.22 18.24
N LEU A 52 17.16 5.20 17.39
CA LEU A 52 18.23 4.19 17.28
C LEU A 52 19.51 4.80 16.66
N GLY A 53 19.37 5.72 15.72
CA GLY A 53 20.47 6.46 15.13
C GLY A 53 21.29 7.21 16.15
N GLU A 54 20.63 7.91 17.07
CA GLU A 54 21.26 8.61 18.19
C GLU A 54 21.89 7.62 19.19
N MET A 55 21.13 6.57 19.59
CA MET A 55 21.59 5.58 20.55
C MET A 55 22.88 4.87 20.11
N TYR A 56 22.98 4.52 18.82
CA TYR A 56 24.14 3.82 18.27
C TYR A 56 25.19 4.75 17.65
N ASN A 57 24.98 6.08 17.69
CA ASN A 57 25.82 7.08 17.02
C ASN A 57 26.09 6.67 15.55
N THR A 58 25.02 6.33 14.83
CA THR A 58 25.13 5.74 13.51
C THR A 58 25.60 6.74 12.45
N LYS A 59 26.28 6.24 11.43
CA LYS A 59 26.73 7.05 10.28
C LYS A 59 25.67 7.19 9.21
N LYS A 60 24.68 6.29 9.23
CA LYS A 60 23.67 6.24 8.17
C LYS A 60 22.37 5.65 8.70
N ILE A 61 21.26 6.33 8.37
CA ILE A 61 19.90 5.85 8.58
C ILE A 61 19.30 5.47 7.22
N THR A 62 18.69 4.28 7.15
CA THR A 62 18.03 3.80 5.93
C THR A 62 16.61 3.35 6.29
N PRO A 63 15.57 4.18 6.01
CA PRO A 63 14.17 3.84 6.28
C PRO A 63 13.65 2.77 5.31
N ALA A 64 12.50 2.20 5.60
CA ALA A 64 11.75 1.39 4.64
C ALA A 64 11.23 2.26 3.50
N ALA A 65 10.94 1.65 2.35
CA ALA A 65 10.38 2.37 1.21
C ALA A 65 9.30 1.55 0.52
N ILE A 66 8.33 2.26 -0.07
CA ILE A 66 7.28 1.70 -0.94
C ILE A 66 7.27 2.44 -2.27
N GLU A 67 6.74 1.79 -3.29
CA GLU A 67 6.64 2.36 -4.63
C GLU A 67 5.20 2.77 -4.91
N PHE A 68 5.01 4.00 -5.37
CA PHE A 68 3.75 4.47 -5.94
C PHE A 68 3.88 4.58 -7.45
N VAL A 69 2.83 4.18 -8.15
CA VAL A 69 2.76 4.23 -9.61
C VAL A 69 1.62 5.16 -10.01
N ASP A 70 1.92 6.21 -10.77
CA ASP A 70 0.87 7.05 -11.37
C ASP A 70 0.23 6.28 -12.53
N ILE A 71 -1.00 5.85 -12.31
CA ILE A 71 -1.78 5.17 -13.34
C ILE A 71 -2.63 6.23 -14.05
N ALA A 72 -2.41 6.38 -15.36
CA ALA A 72 -3.13 7.37 -16.19
C ALA A 72 -4.65 7.31 -15.93
N GLY A 73 -5.29 8.47 -15.85
CA GLY A 73 -6.71 8.55 -15.49
C GLY A 73 -7.61 7.71 -16.40
N LEU A 74 -8.58 7.06 -15.80
CA LEU A 74 -9.59 6.27 -16.50
C LEU A 74 -10.50 7.19 -17.31
N VAL A 75 -10.73 6.82 -18.55
CA VAL A 75 -11.81 7.37 -19.37
C VAL A 75 -12.92 6.32 -19.42
N LYS A 76 -14.16 6.72 -19.21
CA LYS A 76 -15.35 5.85 -19.28
C LYS A 76 -15.37 5.03 -20.57
N GLY A 77 -15.56 3.71 -20.45
CA GLY A 77 -15.50 2.79 -21.60
C GLY A 77 -14.09 2.19 -21.83
N ALA A 78 -13.18 2.30 -20.88
CA ALA A 78 -11.83 1.75 -20.96
C ALA A 78 -11.79 0.24 -21.22
N SER A 79 -12.73 -0.52 -20.65
CA SER A 79 -12.86 -1.97 -20.84
C SER A 79 -13.30 -2.35 -22.26
N LYS A 80 -13.98 -1.45 -22.99
CA LYS A 80 -14.47 -1.67 -24.36
C LYS A 80 -13.62 -1.00 -25.43
N GLY A 81 -12.60 -0.22 -25.01
CA GLY A 81 -11.84 0.66 -25.87
C GLY A 81 -10.52 0.08 -26.36
N GLU A 82 -10.08 0.57 -27.50
CA GLU A 82 -8.73 0.39 -28.00
C GLU A 82 -7.81 1.43 -27.34
N GLY A 83 -6.59 1.03 -26.97
CA GLY A 83 -5.53 1.96 -26.58
C GLY A 83 -5.41 2.25 -25.08
N LEU A 84 -5.65 3.49 -24.64
CA LEU A 84 -5.35 3.97 -23.29
C LEU A 84 -6.08 3.22 -22.16
N GLY A 85 -7.32 2.74 -22.40
CA GLY A 85 -8.07 1.99 -21.41
C GLY A 85 -7.43 0.63 -21.08
N ASN A 86 -6.97 -0.09 -22.10
CA ASN A 86 -6.28 -1.36 -21.91
C ASN A 86 -4.94 -1.18 -21.16
N GLN A 87 -4.24 -0.07 -21.40
CA GLN A 87 -3.02 0.26 -20.69
C GLN A 87 -3.29 0.57 -19.22
N PHE A 88 -4.34 1.32 -18.90
CA PHE A 88 -4.80 1.58 -17.53
C PHE A 88 -5.04 0.26 -16.77
N LEU A 89 -5.82 -0.66 -17.34
CA LEU A 89 -6.12 -1.94 -16.72
C LEU A 89 -4.88 -2.84 -16.58
N ALA A 90 -3.95 -2.79 -17.55
CA ALA A 90 -2.67 -3.49 -17.46
C ALA A 90 -1.79 -2.96 -16.31
N ASN A 91 -1.71 -1.64 -16.16
CA ASN A 91 -0.95 -1.03 -15.08
C ASN A 91 -1.52 -1.39 -13.70
N ILE A 92 -2.86 -1.44 -13.54
CA ILE A 92 -3.48 -1.90 -12.29
C ILE A 92 -3.14 -3.36 -11.99
N ARG A 93 -2.98 -4.22 -13.00
CA ARG A 93 -2.59 -5.64 -12.77
C ARG A 93 -1.22 -5.78 -12.12
N GLU A 94 -0.30 -4.86 -12.39
CA GLU A 94 1.09 -4.90 -11.92
C GLU A 94 1.29 -4.38 -10.49
N VAL A 95 0.28 -3.72 -9.91
CA VAL A 95 0.36 -3.17 -8.56
C VAL A 95 -0.26 -4.12 -7.53
N ASP A 96 0.18 -4.01 -6.27
CA ASP A 96 -0.28 -4.87 -5.17
C ASP A 96 -1.56 -4.33 -4.49
N ALA A 97 -1.76 -3.01 -4.50
CA ALA A 97 -2.94 -2.32 -3.95
C ALA A 97 -3.22 -1.03 -4.71
N ILE A 98 -4.38 -0.44 -4.45
CA ILE A 98 -4.88 0.76 -5.14
C ILE A 98 -5.09 1.89 -4.14
N VAL A 99 -4.59 3.08 -4.48
CA VAL A 99 -4.98 4.35 -3.87
C VAL A 99 -5.95 5.03 -4.82
N HIS A 100 -7.22 5.07 -4.45
CA HIS A 100 -8.27 5.67 -5.25
C HIS A 100 -8.49 7.12 -4.83
N VAL A 101 -8.01 8.06 -5.64
CA VAL A 101 -8.20 9.50 -5.41
C VAL A 101 -9.60 9.92 -5.84
N VAL A 102 -10.35 10.48 -4.91
CA VAL A 102 -11.75 10.90 -5.12
C VAL A 102 -11.86 12.39 -4.86
N ARG A 103 -12.47 13.11 -5.80
CA ARG A 103 -12.66 14.55 -5.66
C ARG A 103 -13.81 14.88 -4.72
N CYS A 104 -13.49 15.56 -3.62
CA CYS A 104 -14.44 16.05 -2.61
C CYS A 104 -14.35 17.59 -2.42
N PHE A 105 -13.71 18.29 -3.33
CA PHE A 105 -13.57 19.75 -3.31
C PHE A 105 -14.31 20.40 -4.47
N GLU A 106 -14.84 21.61 -4.25
CA GLU A 106 -15.42 22.45 -5.30
C GLU A 106 -14.39 23.46 -5.81
N ASN A 107 -14.20 23.52 -7.10
CA ASN A 107 -13.37 24.52 -7.76
C ASN A 107 -13.95 24.81 -9.16
N THR A 108 -14.43 26.05 -9.35
CA THR A 108 -15.07 26.48 -10.60
C THR A 108 -14.10 26.56 -11.79
N ASN A 109 -12.79 26.65 -11.52
CA ASN A 109 -11.75 26.70 -12.54
C ASN A 109 -11.31 25.31 -13.02
N ILE A 110 -11.68 24.25 -12.28
CA ILE A 110 -11.32 22.86 -12.58
C ILE A 110 -12.59 22.13 -13.01
N VAL A 111 -12.72 21.87 -14.30
CA VAL A 111 -13.90 21.18 -14.86
C VAL A 111 -13.90 19.70 -14.43
N HIS A 112 -15.04 19.21 -13.92
CA HIS A 112 -15.25 17.78 -13.70
C HIS A 112 -15.67 17.10 -15.03
N VAL A 113 -15.21 15.86 -15.25
CA VAL A 113 -15.48 15.11 -16.49
C VAL A 113 -16.97 14.94 -16.75
N ASP A 114 -17.77 14.68 -15.71
CA ASP A 114 -19.22 14.50 -15.78
C ASP A 114 -20.01 15.81 -15.48
N GLY A 115 -19.35 16.96 -15.39
CA GLY A 115 -19.96 18.28 -15.20
C GLY A 115 -20.46 18.58 -13.79
N SER A 116 -20.46 17.61 -12.87
CA SER A 116 -20.81 17.78 -11.45
C SER A 116 -19.91 16.91 -10.57
N ILE A 117 -19.70 17.34 -9.33
CA ILE A 117 -18.95 16.57 -8.35
C ILE A 117 -19.90 15.58 -7.67
N ASP A 118 -19.58 14.32 -7.76
CA ASP A 118 -20.30 13.21 -7.12
C ASP A 118 -19.30 12.09 -6.82
N PRO A 119 -18.76 12.05 -5.60
CA PRO A 119 -17.75 11.10 -5.22
C PRO A 119 -18.14 9.63 -5.38
N LEU A 120 -19.40 9.28 -5.09
CA LEU A 120 -19.89 7.89 -5.19
C LEU A 120 -20.00 7.45 -6.65
N ARG A 121 -20.55 8.30 -7.52
CA ARG A 121 -20.59 8.04 -8.96
C ARG A 121 -19.18 7.84 -9.53
N ASP A 122 -18.22 8.64 -9.09
CA ASP A 122 -16.84 8.57 -9.55
C ASP A 122 -16.18 7.26 -9.13
N ILE A 123 -16.44 6.80 -7.89
CA ILE A 123 -16.02 5.48 -7.40
C ILE A 123 -16.66 4.36 -8.20
N GLU A 124 -17.97 4.40 -8.37
CA GLU A 124 -18.73 3.39 -9.14
C GLU A 124 -18.23 3.28 -10.58
N THR A 125 -17.90 4.42 -11.21
CA THR A 125 -17.38 4.44 -12.59
C THR A 125 -16.09 3.62 -12.71
N ILE A 126 -15.16 3.79 -11.79
CA ILE A 126 -13.89 3.02 -11.78
C ILE A 126 -14.16 1.56 -11.45
N ASN A 127 -14.98 1.27 -10.44
CA ASN A 127 -15.30 -0.09 -10.03
C ASN A 127 -15.93 -0.88 -11.18
N LEU A 128 -16.86 -0.31 -11.92
CA LEU A 128 -17.49 -0.96 -13.07
C LEU A 128 -16.49 -1.33 -14.16
N GLU A 129 -15.53 -0.45 -14.48
CA GLU A 129 -14.49 -0.76 -15.47
C GLU A 129 -13.58 -1.91 -15.01
N LEU A 130 -13.24 -1.96 -13.71
CA LEU A 130 -12.48 -3.07 -13.13
C LEU A 130 -13.29 -4.38 -13.20
N ILE A 131 -14.57 -4.35 -12.84
CA ILE A 131 -15.49 -5.50 -12.90
C ILE A 131 -15.61 -6.02 -14.34
N PHE A 132 -15.81 -5.16 -15.32
CA PHE A 132 -15.90 -5.58 -16.73
C PHE A 132 -14.62 -6.26 -17.20
N SER A 133 -13.47 -5.70 -16.84
CA SER A 133 -12.18 -6.33 -17.14
C SER A 133 -12.03 -7.71 -16.51
N ASP A 134 -12.46 -7.88 -15.26
CA ASP A 134 -12.38 -9.17 -14.57
C ASP A 134 -13.36 -10.19 -15.12
N LEU A 135 -14.57 -9.76 -15.50
CA LEU A 135 -15.54 -10.61 -16.17
C LEU A 135 -14.99 -11.18 -17.49
N GLU A 136 -14.29 -10.38 -18.30
CA GLU A 136 -13.65 -10.86 -19.53
C GLU A 136 -12.55 -11.91 -19.23
N VAL A 137 -11.75 -11.70 -18.18
CA VAL A 137 -10.74 -12.67 -17.77
C VAL A 137 -11.39 -13.95 -17.32
N LEU A 138 -12.45 -13.88 -16.53
CA LEU A 138 -13.15 -15.01 -15.97
C LEU A 138 -13.87 -15.81 -17.05
N GLU A 139 -14.52 -15.16 -18.01
CA GLU A 139 -15.17 -15.82 -19.15
C GLU A 139 -14.19 -16.60 -20.02
N ARG A 140 -12.98 -16.07 -20.24
CA ARG A 140 -11.92 -16.78 -20.95
C ARG A 140 -11.43 -17.99 -20.17
N ARG A 141 -11.34 -17.92 -18.83
CA ARG A 141 -11.00 -19.06 -17.97
C ARG A 141 -12.10 -20.12 -17.99
N ILE A 142 -13.37 -19.72 -17.78
CA ILE A 142 -14.55 -20.60 -17.83
C ILE A 142 -14.57 -21.40 -19.13
N SER A 143 -14.36 -20.75 -20.27
CA SER A 143 -14.35 -21.40 -21.59
C SER A 143 -13.29 -22.52 -21.70
N LYS A 144 -12.17 -22.41 -20.99
CA LYS A 144 -11.14 -23.44 -20.92
C LYS A 144 -11.52 -24.55 -19.92
N THR A 145 -11.97 -24.14 -18.72
CA THR A 145 -12.28 -25.06 -17.61
C THR A 145 -13.47 -25.98 -17.95
N VAL A 146 -14.47 -25.48 -18.67
CA VAL A 146 -15.62 -26.29 -19.18
C VAL A 146 -15.16 -27.52 -19.97
N LYS A 147 -14.09 -27.39 -20.74
CA LYS A 147 -13.56 -28.56 -21.53
C LYS A 147 -12.90 -29.59 -20.63
N LEU A 148 -12.20 -29.12 -19.59
CA LEU A 148 -11.46 -29.99 -18.66
C LEU A 148 -12.40 -30.66 -17.65
N SER A 149 -13.44 -29.95 -17.19
CA SER A 149 -14.38 -30.40 -16.16
C SER A 149 -15.14 -31.68 -16.50
N ARG A 150 -15.19 -32.07 -17.79
CA ARG A 150 -15.86 -33.28 -18.24
C ARG A 150 -15.19 -34.58 -17.76
N ASN A 151 -13.89 -34.51 -17.51
CA ASN A 151 -13.07 -35.69 -17.15
C ASN A 151 -12.24 -35.48 -15.87
N ASP A 152 -12.32 -34.29 -15.27
CA ASP A 152 -11.54 -33.93 -14.09
C ASP A 152 -12.45 -33.31 -13.02
N LYS A 153 -12.49 -33.94 -11.85
CA LYS A 153 -13.31 -33.49 -10.72
C LYS A 153 -12.82 -32.14 -10.12
N MET A 154 -11.50 -31.92 -10.13
CA MET A 154 -10.94 -30.67 -9.64
C MET A 154 -11.29 -29.51 -10.60
N ALA A 155 -11.21 -29.74 -11.90
CA ALA A 155 -11.66 -28.78 -12.90
C ALA A 155 -13.19 -28.51 -12.81
N ALA A 156 -13.99 -29.51 -12.43
CA ALA A 156 -15.42 -29.32 -12.18
C ALA A 156 -15.70 -28.44 -10.94
N LYS A 157 -14.92 -28.62 -9.87
CA LYS A 157 -14.96 -27.79 -8.67
C LYS A 157 -14.52 -26.36 -8.98
N GLU A 158 -13.43 -26.20 -9.74
CA GLU A 158 -12.98 -24.86 -10.18
C GLU A 158 -14.01 -24.16 -11.06
N LEU A 159 -14.70 -24.88 -11.96
CA LEU A 159 -15.76 -24.33 -12.79
C LEU A 159 -16.94 -23.80 -11.95
N ASP A 160 -17.33 -24.53 -10.90
CA ASP A 160 -18.37 -24.07 -9.99
C ASP A 160 -17.97 -22.75 -9.29
N LEU A 161 -16.73 -22.68 -8.77
CA LEU A 161 -16.19 -21.45 -8.21
C LEU A 161 -16.24 -20.29 -9.22
N GLN A 162 -15.76 -20.52 -10.46
CA GLN A 162 -15.74 -19.51 -11.51
C GLN A 162 -17.14 -18.98 -11.84
N ASN A 163 -18.15 -19.84 -11.87
CA ASN A 163 -19.53 -19.43 -12.12
C ASN A 163 -20.13 -18.62 -10.96
N ARG A 164 -19.87 -19.03 -9.71
CA ARG A 164 -20.31 -18.27 -8.50
C ARG A 164 -19.64 -16.89 -8.46
N LEU A 165 -18.34 -16.84 -8.74
CA LEU A 165 -17.60 -15.58 -8.78
C LEU A 165 -18.08 -14.67 -9.91
N LYS A 166 -18.38 -15.25 -11.11
CA LYS A 166 -18.97 -14.50 -12.22
C LYS A 166 -20.29 -13.87 -11.80
N ALA A 167 -21.21 -14.64 -11.21
CA ALA A 167 -22.49 -14.13 -10.75
C ALA A 167 -22.33 -13.01 -9.70
N HIS A 168 -21.35 -13.13 -8.80
CA HIS A 168 -21.01 -12.11 -7.81
C HIS A 168 -20.56 -10.79 -8.46
N LEU A 169 -19.68 -10.85 -9.46
CA LEU A 169 -19.23 -9.68 -10.23
C LEU A 169 -20.38 -9.07 -11.06
N GLU A 170 -21.26 -9.89 -11.65
CA GLU A 170 -22.44 -9.42 -12.41
C GLU A 170 -23.47 -8.68 -11.53
N GLU A 171 -23.44 -8.91 -10.21
CA GLU A 171 -24.20 -8.12 -9.22
C GLU A 171 -23.49 -6.81 -8.82
N ASN A 172 -22.46 -6.37 -9.55
CA ASN A 172 -21.60 -5.22 -9.26
C ASN A 172 -20.87 -5.31 -7.91
N LYS A 173 -20.62 -6.51 -7.40
CA LYS A 173 -19.82 -6.72 -6.18
C LYS A 173 -18.37 -6.99 -6.54
N MET A 174 -17.46 -6.40 -5.77
CA MET A 174 -16.01 -6.57 -5.97
C MET A 174 -15.57 -7.99 -5.57
N ALA A 175 -14.60 -8.58 -6.27
CA ALA A 175 -14.11 -9.94 -5.94
C ALA A 175 -13.52 -10.04 -4.53
N LYS A 176 -13.00 -8.95 -3.95
CA LYS A 176 -12.51 -8.92 -2.56
C LYS A 176 -13.58 -9.27 -1.52
N SER A 177 -14.87 -9.05 -1.82
CA SER A 177 -16.00 -9.40 -0.96
C SER A 177 -16.52 -10.83 -1.16
N PHE A 178 -15.93 -11.58 -2.12
CA PHE A 178 -16.26 -12.99 -2.34
C PHE A 178 -15.47 -13.86 -1.35
N VAL A 179 -16.18 -14.50 -0.40
CA VAL A 179 -15.57 -15.29 0.66
C VAL A 179 -15.77 -16.78 0.40
N THR A 180 -14.70 -17.57 0.61
CA THR A 180 -14.74 -19.02 0.64
C THR A 180 -13.81 -19.56 1.73
N GLU A 181 -14.19 -20.65 2.38
CA GLU A 181 -13.38 -21.36 3.39
C GLU A 181 -12.57 -22.51 2.77
N ASP A 182 -12.79 -22.83 1.50
CA ASP A 182 -12.12 -23.92 0.81
C ASP A 182 -10.71 -23.51 0.36
N GLU A 183 -9.69 -24.26 0.78
CA GLU A 183 -8.29 -23.95 0.51
C GLU A 183 -7.94 -23.96 -0.99
N ASP A 184 -8.51 -24.89 -1.77
CA ASP A 184 -8.28 -24.94 -3.21
C ASP A 184 -8.90 -23.72 -3.89
N GLU A 185 -10.11 -23.33 -3.49
CA GLU A 185 -10.78 -22.15 -4.02
C GLU A 185 -10.00 -20.87 -3.69
N GLN A 186 -9.50 -20.75 -2.47
CA GLN A 186 -8.64 -19.60 -2.07
C GLN A 186 -7.36 -19.53 -2.92
N ALA A 187 -6.74 -20.68 -3.20
CA ALA A 187 -5.56 -20.75 -4.06
C ALA A 187 -5.86 -20.32 -5.50
N TRP A 188 -6.98 -20.75 -6.07
CA TRP A 188 -7.41 -20.34 -7.40
C TRP A 188 -7.77 -18.87 -7.47
N LEU A 189 -8.49 -18.32 -6.48
CA LEU A 189 -8.80 -16.88 -6.41
C LEU A 189 -7.53 -16.04 -6.41
N ALA A 190 -6.51 -16.44 -5.66
CA ALA A 190 -5.21 -15.77 -5.63
C ALA A 190 -4.50 -15.85 -6.99
N GLU A 191 -4.58 -17.00 -7.70
CA GLU A 191 -4.00 -17.19 -9.03
C GLU A 191 -4.69 -16.36 -10.11
N TYR A 192 -5.99 -16.10 -9.98
CA TYR A 192 -6.73 -15.34 -11.01
C TYR A 192 -6.25 -13.90 -11.12
N ASN A 193 -5.63 -13.36 -10.11
CA ASN A 193 -5.09 -11.99 -10.06
C ASN A 193 -6.10 -10.95 -10.58
N LEU A 194 -7.31 -11.00 -10.03
CA LEU A 194 -8.39 -10.10 -10.40
C LEU A 194 -8.12 -8.68 -9.90
N LEU A 195 -8.51 -7.70 -10.71
CA LEU A 195 -8.35 -6.28 -10.35
C LEU A 195 -9.24 -5.89 -9.17
N THR A 196 -10.46 -6.43 -9.13
CA THR A 196 -11.44 -6.20 -8.07
C THR A 196 -11.15 -6.95 -6.77
N ALA A 197 -10.14 -7.82 -6.76
CA ALA A 197 -9.65 -8.49 -5.55
C ALA A 197 -8.56 -7.68 -4.83
N LYS A 198 -8.00 -6.65 -5.45
CA LYS A 198 -6.93 -5.85 -4.86
C LYS A 198 -7.44 -5.00 -3.70
N PRO A 199 -6.64 -4.86 -2.62
CA PRO A 199 -6.93 -3.91 -1.54
C PRO A 199 -7.01 -2.47 -2.05
N VAL A 200 -7.91 -1.68 -1.49
CA VAL A 200 -8.13 -0.28 -1.88
C VAL A 200 -8.13 0.62 -0.65
N ILE A 201 -7.46 1.77 -0.78
CA ILE A 201 -7.58 2.92 0.12
C ILE A 201 -8.20 4.07 -0.68
N PHE A 202 -9.15 4.80 -0.08
CA PHE A 202 -9.69 6.01 -0.67
C PHE A 202 -8.94 7.24 -0.16
N ALA A 203 -8.44 8.06 -1.08
CA ALA A 203 -7.89 9.38 -0.79
C ALA A 203 -8.93 10.42 -1.17
N ALA A 204 -9.70 10.91 -0.19
CA ALA A 204 -10.68 11.97 -0.37
C ALA A 204 -9.95 13.30 -0.49
N ASN A 205 -9.82 13.83 -1.71
CA ASN A 205 -9.15 15.09 -1.98
C ASN A 205 -10.11 16.25 -1.77
N VAL A 206 -9.79 17.08 -0.76
CA VAL A 206 -10.61 18.22 -0.29
C VAL A 206 -9.92 19.55 -0.54
N SER A 207 -10.61 20.66 -0.24
CA SER A 207 -10.01 21.99 -0.12
C SER A 207 -9.27 22.15 1.20
N GLU A 208 -8.43 23.19 1.31
CA GLU A 208 -7.73 23.54 2.54
C GLU A 208 -8.69 23.70 3.73
N ASP A 209 -9.83 24.36 3.52
CA ASP A 209 -10.83 24.63 4.57
C ASP A 209 -11.36 23.36 5.26
N ASP A 210 -11.34 22.22 4.56
CA ASP A 210 -11.84 20.95 5.07
C ASP A 210 -10.75 20.10 5.78
N LEU A 211 -9.47 20.51 5.75
CA LEU A 211 -8.38 19.74 6.36
C LEU A 211 -8.41 19.78 7.89
N ALA A 212 -8.65 20.94 8.49
CA ALA A 212 -8.53 21.16 9.93
C ALA A 212 -9.51 20.29 10.74
N ASP A 213 -10.68 19.94 10.16
CA ASP A 213 -11.69 19.08 10.78
C ASP A 213 -11.74 17.67 10.18
N ASP A 214 -10.71 17.29 9.41
CA ASP A 214 -10.62 15.99 8.72
C ASP A 214 -11.83 15.72 7.81
N GLY A 215 -12.38 16.78 7.20
CA GLY A 215 -13.53 16.70 6.29
C GLY A 215 -14.84 16.28 6.97
N VAL A 216 -14.99 16.43 8.28
CA VAL A 216 -16.20 16.03 9.03
C VAL A 216 -17.44 16.75 8.50
N ASN A 217 -17.32 18.02 8.11
CA ASN A 217 -18.41 18.83 7.57
C ASN A 217 -18.56 18.74 6.04
N ASN A 218 -17.68 18.03 5.35
CA ASN A 218 -17.74 17.81 3.91
C ASN A 218 -18.65 16.63 3.56
N ALA A 219 -19.78 16.89 2.91
CA ALA A 219 -20.78 15.86 2.54
C ALA A 219 -20.19 14.78 1.62
N GLY A 220 -19.28 15.16 0.71
CA GLY A 220 -18.59 14.21 -0.18
C GLY A 220 -17.70 13.25 0.58
N VAL A 221 -16.93 13.75 1.55
CA VAL A 221 -16.09 12.94 2.43
C VAL A 221 -16.94 11.96 3.26
N GLN A 222 -18.07 12.43 3.82
CA GLN A 222 -18.96 11.56 4.59
C GLN A 222 -19.55 10.44 3.71
N ALA A 223 -19.96 10.75 2.48
CA ALA A 223 -20.46 9.75 1.55
C ALA A 223 -19.37 8.69 1.21
N VAL A 224 -18.13 9.11 0.98
CA VAL A 224 -17.00 8.19 0.76
C VAL A 224 -16.73 7.33 1.99
N ARG A 225 -16.80 7.89 3.20
CA ARG A 225 -16.61 7.14 4.45
C ARG A 225 -17.68 6.08 4.68
N GLU A 226 -18.94 6.40 4.42
CA GLU A 226 -20.05 5.43 4.52
C GLU A 226 -19.85 4.27 3.53
N TYR A 227 -19.55 4.59 2.26
CA TYR A 227 -19.25 3.60 1.24
C TYR A 227 -18.04 2.71 1.61
N ALA A 228 -16.94 3.34 2.05
CA ALA A 228 -15.72 2.62 2.42
C ALA A 228 -15.93 1.69 3.62
N LYS A 229 -16.79 2.07 4.57
CA LYS A 229 -17.16 1.22 5.72
C LYS A 229 -17.91 -0.03 5.29
N GLU A 230 -18.80 0.07 4.29
CA GLU A 230 -19.50 -1.09 3.74
C GLU A 230 -18.56 -2.04 3.00
N GLU A 231 -17.52 -1.48 2.38
CA GLU A 231 -16.52 -2.19 1.61
C GLU A 231 -15.28 -2.63 2.42
N ASP A 232 -15.26 -2.41 3.74
CA ASP A 232 -14.11 -2.66 4.62
C ASP A 232 -12.81 -2.02 4.11
N CYS A 233 -12.90 -0.73 3.75
CA CYS A 233 -11.80 0.08 3.26
C CYS A 233 -11.53 1.28 4.16
N GLU A 234 -10.28 1.77 4.14
CA GLU A 234 -9.88 3.00 4.82
C GLU A 234 -10.05 4.23 3.91
N VAL A 235 -10.33 5.38 4.54
CA VAL A 235 -10.43 6.68 3.89
C VAL A 235 -9.47 7.66 4.52
N PHE A 236 -8.67 8.32 3.71
CA PHE A 236 -7.79 9.43 4.11
C PHE A 236 -8.27 10.70 3.47
N VAL A 237 -8.30 11.76 4.28
CA VAL A 237 -8.54 13.11 3.81
C VAL A 237 -7.21 13.76 3.50
N VAL A 238 -7.07 14.26 2.28
CA VAL A 238 -5.88 14.96 1.81
C VAL A 238 -6.30 16.22 1.06
N CYS A 239 -5.46 17.24 1.07
CA CYS A 239 -5.54 18.36 0.13
C CYS A 239 -4.29 18.31 -0.75
N ALA A 240 -4.44 17.88 -1.99
CA ALA A 240 -3.31 17.70 -2.89
C ALA A 240 -2.55 19.01 -3.15
N GLU A 241 -3.23 20.16 -3.06
CA GLU A 241 -2.66 21.50 -3.22
C GLU A 241 -1.74 21.85 -2.04
N ILE A 242 -2.20 21.61 -0.81
CA ILE A 242 -1.41 21.79 0.43
C ILE A 242 -0.21 20.82 0.47
N GLU A 243 -0.42 19.55 0.07
CA GLU A 243 0.68 18.59 0.00
C GLU A 243 1.76 18.99 -1.01
N GLU A 244 1.36 19.66 -2.11
CA GLU A 244 2.32 20.20 -3.07
C GLU A 244 3.13 21.36 -2.47
N GLU A 245 2.53 22.22 -1.66
CA GLU A 245 3.22 23.29 -0.93
C GLU A 245 4.18 22.71 0.10
N ILE A 246 3.71 21.79 0.96
CA ILE A 246 4.54 21.11 1.98
C ILE A 246 5.75 20.43 1.34
N SER A 247 5.61 19.83 0.16
CA SER A 247 6.70 19.14 -0.53
C SER A 247 7.85 20.05 -0.99
N GLN A 248 7.69 21.36 -0.87
CA GLN A 248 8.71 22.36 -1.26
C GLN A 248 9.42 22.98 -0.04
N LEU A 249 8.94 22.70 1.18
CA LEU A 249 9.44 23.22 2.44
C LEU A 249 10.57 22.34 3.00
N ASP A 250 11.49 22.93 3.75
CA ASP A 250 12.40 22.17 4.58
C ASP A 250 11.71 21.62 5.85
N ASP A 251 12.40 20.78 6.62
CA ASP A 251 11.79 20.09 7.78
C ASP A 251 11.29 21.06 8.86
N ASP A 252 12.04 22.16 9.10
CA ASP A 252 11.66 23.17 10.09
C ASP A 252 10.45 23.97 9.62
N GLU A 253 10.45 24.40 8.36
CA GLU A 253 9.34 25.11 7.72
C GLU A 253 8.09 24.24 7.65
N LYS A 254 8.25 22.94 7.30
CA LYS A 254 7.17 21.95 7.26
C LYS A 254 6.50 21.82 8.62
N SER A 255 7.29 21.68 9.68
CA SER A 255 6.77 21.54 11.05
C SER A 255 5.94 22.76 11.47
N MET A 256 6.42 23.96 11.18
CA MET A 256 5.70 25.22 11.46
C MET A 256 4.41 25.32 10.65
N PHE A 257 4.46 24.95 9.37
CA PHE A 257 3.30 25.00 8.48
C PHE A 257 2.19 24.04 8.92
N LEU A 258 2.55 22.82 9.32
CA LEU A 258 1.60 21.83 9.86
C LEU A 258 0.98 22.32 11.18
N GLU A 259 1.77 22.93 12.07
CA GLU A 259 1.27 23.51 13.32
C GLU A 259 0.27 24.65 13.07
N ASP A 260 0.55 25.53 12.10
CA ASP A 260 -0.36 26.62 11.70
C ASP A 260 -1.69 26.08 11.14
N LEU A 261 -1.68 24.94 10.46
CA LEU A 261 -2.87 24.24 9.99
C LEU A 261 -3.57 23.40 11.07
N GLY A 262 -2.99 23.26 12.26
CA GLY A 262 -3.50 22.42 13.34
C GLY A 262 -3.35 20.93 13.08
N LEU A 263 -2.39 20.53 12.25
CA LEU A 263 -2.11 19.14 11.86
C LEU A 263 -0.86 18.61 12.58
N GLU A 264 -0.92 17.36 13.05
CA GLU A 264 0.25 16.68 13.65
C GLU A 264 1.17 16.08 12.57
N GLU A 265 0.61 15.66 11.43
CA GLU A 265 1.33 15.09 10.30
C GLU A 265 0.60 15.40 8.99
N SER A 266 1.30 15.33 7.87
CA SER A 266 0.71 15.59 6.55
C SER A 266 -0.21 14.44 6.12
N GLY A 267 -1.15 14.74 5.22
CA GLY A 267 -2.03 13.71 4.63
C GLY A 267 -1.25 12.65 3.86
N LEU A 268 -0.12 13.03 3.23
CA LEU A 268 0.77 12.09 2.56
C LEU A 268 1.45 11.14 3.54
N GLU A 269 1.91 11.60 4.69
CA GLU A 269 2.51 10.74 5.71
C GLU A 269 1.51 9.72 6.23
N LYS A 270 0.26 10.15 6.48
CA LYS A 270 -0.85 9.25 6.84
C LYS A 270 -1.08 8.20 5.74
N LEU A 271 -1.15 8.64 4.48
CA LEU A 271 -1.35 7.76 3.33
C LEU A 271 -0.23 6.73 3.18
N ILE A 272 1.04 7.13 3.36
CA ILE A 272 2.19 6.23 3.27
C ILE A 272 2.13 5.16 4.37
N LYS A 273 1.89 5.55 5.62
CA LYS A 273 1.76 4.62 6.76
C LYS A 273 0.62 3.63 6.55
N ALA A 274 -0.55 4.12 6.16
CA ALA A 274 -1.71 3.29 5.90
C ALA A 274 -1.54 2.37 4.70
N SER A 275 -0.91 2.85 3.64
CA SER A 275 -0.55 2.02 2.47
C SER A 275 0.39 0.87 2.86
N TYR A 276 1.36 1.15 3.74
CA TYR A 276 2.26 0.15 4.28
C TYR A 276 1.51 -0.92 5.07
N HIS A 277 0.58 -0.50 5.91
CA HIS A 277 -0.28 -1.38 6.70
C HIS A 277 -1.25 -2.20 5.85
N LEU A 278 -1.91 -1.56 4.86
CA LEU A 278 -2.81 -2.23 3.92
C LEU A 278 -2.15 -3.38 3.18
N LEU A 279 -0.88 -3.21 2.79
CA LEU A 279 -0.09 -4.25 2.15
C LEU A 279 0.32 -5.38 3.10
N GLY A 280 -0.07 -5.31 4.37
CA GLY A 280 0.33 -6.26 5.42
C GLY A 280 1.84 -6.25 5.67
N LEU A 281 2.47 -5.07 5.50
CA LEU A 281 3.90 -4.89 5.70
C LEU A 281 4.21 -4.53 7.14
N ILE A 282 5.35 -5.00 7.60
CA ILE A 282 5.99 -4.64 8.86
C ILE A 282 7.47 -4.39 8.63
N SER A 283 8.09 -3.67 9.56
CA SER A 283 9.53 -3.43 9.55
C SER A 283 10.20 -4.08 10.73
N TYR A 284 11.19 -4.94 10.50
CA TYR A 284 12.18 -5.23 11.50
C TYR A 284 13.40 -4.35 11.30
N LEU A 285 14.19 -4.14 12.35
CA LEU A 285 15.28 -3.18 12.39
C LEU A 285 16.63 -3.89 12.58
N THR A 286 17.66 -3.36 11.96
CA THR A 286 19.05 -3.66 12.29
C THR A 286 19.70 -2.38 12.77
N ALA A 287 20.41 -2.42 13.89
CA ALA A 287 20.99 -1.24 14.50
C ALA A 287 22.48 -1.46 14.83
N GLY A 288 23.29 -0.49 14.41
CA GLY A 288 24.73 -0.48 14.66
C GLY A 288 25.36 0.84 14.23
N GLU A 289 26.62 1.07 14.62
CA GLU A 289 27.38 2.26 14.24
C GLU A 289 27.46 2.50 12.71
N PRO A 290 27.67 1.46 11.86
CA PRO A 290 27.72 1.69 10.41
C PRO A 290 26.40 2.13 9.82
N GLU A 291 25.31 1.52 10.24
CA GLU A 291 23.95 1.76 9.70
C GLU A 291 22.88 1.34 10.71
N VAL A 292 21.82 2.14 10.78
CA VAL A 292 20.50 1.75 11.31
C VAL A 292 19.56 1.65 10.12
N ARG A 293 18.86 0.50 9.99
CA ARG A 293 18.02 0.25 8.81
C ARG A 293 16.74 -0.47 9.17
N ALA A 294 15.65 -0.04 8.54
CA ALA A 294 14.38 -0.75 8.50
C ALA A 294 14.31 -1.70 7.29
N TRP A 295 13.89 -2.93 7.55
CA TRP A 295 13.74 -3.98 6.54
C TRP A 295 12.28 -4.36 6.39
N THR A 296 11.74 -4.16 5.20
CA THR A 296 10.34 -4.46 4.88
C THR A 296 10.12 -5.96 4.68
N ILE A 297 9.17 -6.51 5.43
CA ILE A 297 8.69 -7.88 5.28
C ILE A 297 7.16 -7.93 5.36
N LYS A 298 6.55 -9.01 4.91
CA LYS A 298 5.13 -9.27 5.16
C LYS A 298 4.91 -9.75 6.58
N LYS A 299 3.83 -9.33 7.21
CA LYS A 299 3.38 -9.89 8.50
C LYS A 299 3.25 -11.41 8.38
N GLY A 300 3.75 -12.13 9.37
CA GLY A 300 3.81 -13.60 9.33
C GLY A 300 5.11 -14.18 8.75
N THR A 301 6.04 -13.34 8.28
CA THR A 301 7.34 -13.80 7.77
C THR A 301 8.18 -14.39 8.90
N LYS A 302 8.78 -15.57 8.66
CA LYS A 302 9.67 -16.24 9.60
C LYS A 302 11.10 -15.70 9.51
N ALA A 303 11.87 -15.90 10.59
CA ALA A 303 13.23 -15.38 10.73
C ALA A 303 14.19 -15.71 9.57
N PRO A 304 14.22 -16.93 8.98
CA PRO A 304 15.09 -17.22 7.85
C PRO A 304 14.76 -16.38 6.62
N GLN A 305 13.47 -16.25 6.27
CA GLN A 305 13.03 -15.43 5.12
C GLN A 305 13.27 -13.94 5.37
N ALA A 306 13.12 -13.48 6.62
CA ALA A 306 13.49 -12.12 7.01
C ALA A 306 15.01 -11.89 6.83
N ALA A 307 15.85 -12.81 7.25
CA ALA A 307 17.30 -12.76 7.01
C ALA A 307 17.65 -12.71 5.52
N GLY A 308 16.86 -13.42 4.70
CA GLY A 308 16.96 -13.41 3.21
C GLY A 308 16.76 -12.04 2.59
N LYS A 309 16.07 -11.12 3.26
CA LYS A 309 15.92 -9.72 2.80
C LYS A 309 17.25 -8.96 2.86
N ILE A 310 18.13 -9.33 3.76
CA ILE A 310 19.48 -8.75 3.84
C ILE A 310 20.35 -9.35 2.73
N HIS A 311 20.42 -10.67 2.68
CA HIS A 311 21.16 -11.41 1.65
C HIS A 311 20.70 -12.87 1.60
N THR A 312 20.69 -13.47 0.41
CA THR A 312 20.27 -14.87 0.20
C THR A 312 21.10 -15.87 1.00
N ASP A 313 22.37 -15.58 1.24
CA ASP A 313 23.25 -16.43 2.07
C ASP A 313 22.82 -16.45 3.54
N PHE A 314 22.25 -15.35 4.05
CA PHE A 314 21.74 -15.29 5.42
C PHE A 314 20.52 -16.22 5.60
N GLU A 315 19.69 -16.36 4.58
CA GLU A 315 18.58 -17.32 4.58
C GLU A 315 19.09 -18.74 4.54
N ARG A 316 19.99 -19.05 3.59
CA ARG A 316 20.53 -20.40 3.40
C ARG A 316 21.32 -20.88 4.61
N GLY A 317 22.17 -20.02 5.14
CA GLY A 317 23.05 -20.32 6.27
C GLY A 317 22.44 -20.01 7.64
N PHE A 318 21.12 -19.71 7.73
CA PHE A 318 20.48 -19.28 8.97
C PHE A 318 20.70 -20.27 10.12
N ILE A 319 21.23 -19.78 11.24
CA ILE A 319 21.41 -20.54 12.47
C ILE A 319 20.36 -20.13 13.50
N ARG A 320 20.32 -18.83 13.85
CA ARG A 320 19.41 -18.23 14.82
C ARG A 320 19.35 -16.71 14.66
N ALA A 321 18.33 -16.10 15.25
CA ALA A 321 18.20 -14.67 15.41
C ALA A 321 18.34 -14.26 16.87
N GLU A 322 19.12 -13.22 17.17
CA GLU A 322 19.13 -12.53 18.45
C GLU A 322 18.14 -11.36 18.30
N VAL A 323 17.04 -11.40 19.06
CA VAL A 323 15.91 -10.50 18.91
C VAL A 323 15.65 -9.76 20.22
N VAL A 324 15.54 -8.44 20.14
CA VAL A 324 14.99 -7.59 21.21
C VAL A 324 13.92 -6.69 20.59
N SER A 325 12.79 -6.52 21.28
CA SER A 325 11.77 -5.57 20.83
C SER A 325 12.27 -4.13 21.00
N TYR A 326 11.79 -3.22 20.14
CA TYR A 326 12.12 -1.81 20.28
C TYR A 326 11.80 -1.28 21.68
N ASP A 327 10.62 -1.59 22.21
CA ASP A 327 10.15 -1.13 23.51
C ASP A 327 11.04 -1.63 24.66
N ASP A 328 11.44 -2.92 24.63
CA ASP A 328 12.34 -3.50 25.63
C ASP A 328 13.73 -2.84 25.59
N LEU A 329 14.24 -2.56 24.38
CA LEU A 329 15.51 -1.87 24.22
C LEU A 329 15.45 -0.45 24.78
N MET A 330 14.36 0.30 24.47
CA MET A 330 14.16 1.66 25.01
C MET A 330 14.06 1.67 26.54
N ALA A 331 13.31 0.74 27.11
CA ALA A 331 13.18 0.60 28.57
C ALA A 331 14.51 0.22 29.27
N CYS A 332 15.45 -0.38 28.53
CA CYS A 332 16.76 -0.75 29.06
C CYS A 332 17.85 0.30 28.80
N GLY A 333 17.66 1.16 27.80
CA GLY A 333 18.61 2.19 27.39
C GLY A 333 19.83 1.69 26.61
N THR A 334 20.19 0.41 26.69
CA THR A 334 21.28 -0.18 25.90
C THR A 334 21.02 -1.67 25.62
N HIS A 335 21.60 -2.17 24.53
CA HIS A 335 21.50 -3.59 24.17
C HIS A 335 22.18 -4.50 25.25
N ALA A 336 23.28 -4.04 25.88
CA ALA A 336 23.93 -4.77 26.95
C ALA A 336 23.01 -4.94 28.17
N ALA A 337 22.36 -3.86 28.61
CA ALA A 337 21.41 -3.90 29.71
C ALA A 337 20.16 -4.78 29.38
N ALA A 338 19.67 -4.75 28.16
CA ALA A 338 18.59 -5.63 27.72
C ALA A 338 19.02 -7.12 27.78
N LYS A 339 20.26 -7.41 27.38
CA LYS A 339 20.83 -8.76 27.46
C LYS A 339 21.00 -9.24 28.90
N GLU A 340 21.51 -8.40 29.81
CA GLU A 340 21.62 -8.71 31.21
C GLU A 340 20.29 -9.00 31.89
N LYS A 341 19.23 -8.30 31.46
CA LYS A 341 17.86 -8.54 31.92
C LYS A 341 17.16 -9.76 31.23
N GLY A 342 17.85 -10.43 30.30
CA GLY A 342 17.30 -11.58 29.58
C GLY A 342 16.23 -11.24 28.54
N LEU A 343 16.15 -9.97 28.11
CA LEU A 343 15.17 -9.51 27.12
C LEU A 343 15.66 -9.69 25.66
N VAL A 344 16.94 -9.99 25.46
CA VAL A 344 17.48 -10.43 24.18
C VAL A 344 17.22 -11.92 24.02
N ARG A 345 16.26 -12.27 23.19
CA ARG A 345 15.84 -13.65 22.94
C ARG A 345 16.68 -14.28 21.85
N LEU A 346 16.89 -15.60 21.94
CA LEU A 346 17.51 -16.40 20.89
C LEU A 346 16.41 -17.20 20.20
N GLU A 347 16.11 -16.82 18.97
CA GLU A 347 14.99 -17.36 18.21
C GLU A 347 15.46 -18.26 17.06
N GLY A 348 14.71 -19.34 16.84
CA GLY A 348 14.97 -20.32 15.79
C GLY A 348 14.24 -20.03 14.48
N LYS A 349 14.25 -21.06 13.59
CA LYS A 349 13.69 -20.95 12.23
C LYS A 349 12.18 -20.70 12.19
N GLU A 350 11.45 -21.12 13.21
CA GLU A 350 9.99 -20.99 13.28
C GLU A 350 9.52 -19.65 13.85
N TYR A 351 10.45 -18.80 14.31
CA TYR A 351 10.10 -17.51 14.85
C TYR A 351 9.47 -16.61 13.79
N VAL A 352 8.29 -16.11 14.09
CA VAL A 352 7.56 -15.12 13.26
C VAL A 352 7.96 -13.73 13.72
N VAL A 353 8.66 -13.01 12.84
CA VAL A 353 9.19 -11.67 13.12
C VAL A 353 8.04 -10.69 13.35
N GLN A 354 8.20 -9.85 14.40
CA GLN A 354 7.24 -8.81 14.76
C GLN A 354 7.70 -7.43 14.28
N ASP A 355 6.74 -6.50 14.11
CA ASP A 355 7.08 -5.11 13.79
C ASP A 355 7.89 -4.49 14.94
N GLY A 356 8.98 -3.80 14.59
CA GLY A 356 9.88 -3.19 15.56
C GLY A 356 10.87 -4.14 16.24
N ASP A 357 10.91 -5.42 15.87
CA ASP A 357 11.99 -6.30 16.31
C ASP A 357 13.34 -5.77 15.84
N ILE A 358 14.30 -5.63 16.77
CA ILE A 358 15.69 -5.32 16.45
C ILE A 358 16.46 -6.64 16.44
N ILE A 359 17.00 -7.00 15.26
CA ILE A 359 17.49 -8.36 15.02
C ILE A 359 18.96 -8.39 14.59
N VAL A 360 19.71 -9.32 15.19
CA VAL A 360 21.03 -9.72 14.72
C VAL A 360 20.96 -11.18 14.26
N PHE A 361 21.09 -11.41 12.97
CA PHE A 361 21.10 -12.76 12.42
C PHE A 361 22.48 -13.43 12.56
N ARG A 362 22.49 -14.68 13.01
CA ARG A 362 23.66 -15.55 13.03
C ARG A 362 23.50 -16.59 11.92
N PHE A 363 24.46 -16.64 11.04
CA PHE A 363 24.46 -17.53 9.89
C PHE A 363 25.85 -18.10 9.64
N ASN A 364 25.91 -19.19 8.89
CA ASN A 364 27.15 -19.80 8.44
C ASN A 364 26.99 -20.21 6.96
N VAL A 365 27.92 -19.77 6.11
CA VAL A 365 27.93 -20.02 4.67
C VAL A 365 29.13 -20.89 4.33
#